data_f2eb51a2009c1f3ac200c580d044168d
#
_entry.id   f2eb51a2009c1f3ac200c580d044168d
#
_cell.length_a   1.000
_cell.length_b   1.000
_cell.length_c   1.000
_cell.angle_alpha   90.00
_cell.angle_beta   90.00
_cell.angle_gamma   90.00
#
_symmetry.space_group_name_H-M   'P 1'
#
loop_
_entity.id
_entity.type
_entity.pdbx_description
1 polymer ?
#
loop_
_entity_poly.entity_id
_entity_poly.type
_entity_poly.pdbx_seq_one_letter_code
_entity_poly.pdbx_strand_id
1 'polypeptide(L)'
;IEPGQGYWLRSSGDGEIIISNSTRSSRKIEFQPPEHMHTITLNNTSLYFGSDVPGEDVLSYSLPPKPPTSAIDIRFADDTKLCTEAECVIEVMNNNKPLTIKFDIKENEVWELTDKNGNVFPLKNVLDMEIDGDSEQLILKRKSSSHFPFEFALLPAYPNPFNPITSLRYDLPE
;
A
#
# COMPACT_ATOMS: atom_id res chain seq x y z
N ILE A 1 -22.52 20.19 4.39
CA ILE A 1 -22.63 19.60 5.73
C ILE A 1 -24.11 19.29 5.94
N GLU A 2 -24.45 18.04 6.19
CA GLU A 2 -25.81 17.63 6.47
C GLU A 2 -26.08 17.71 7.98
N PRO A 3 -27.21 18.28 8.41
CA PRO A 3 -27.54 18.35 9.82
C PRO A 3 -27.64 16.95 10.47
N GLY A 4 -27.06 16.82 11.66
CA GLY A 4 -27.09 15.56 12.40
C GLY A 4 -26.01 14.54 12.03
N GLN A 5 -25.11 14.89 11.10
CA GLN A 5 -23.93 14.07 10.76
C GLN A 5 -22.66 14.64 11.41
N GLY A 6 -21.81 13.76 11.90
CA GLY A 6 -20.47 14.12 12.36
C GLY A 6 -19.52 14.20 11.19
N TYR A 7 -18.65 15.21 11.20
CA TYR A 7 -17.62 15.39 10.18
C TYR A 7 -16.25 15.42 10.86
N TRP A 8 -15.29 14.77 10.23
CA TRP A 8 -13.89 14.88 10.60
C TRP A 8 -13.23 15.93 9.73
N LEU A 9 -12.46 16.83 10.34
CA LEU A 9 -11.71 17.85 9.63
C LEU A 9 -10.24 17.76 10.06
N ARG A 10 -9.36 17.70 9.09
CA ARG A 10 -7.91 17.83 9.29
C ARG A 10 -7.41 19.00 8.46
N SER A 11 -6.56 19.83 9.04
CA SER A 11 -5.93 20.97 8.37
C SER A 11 -4.41 20.80 8.36
N SER A 12 -3.75 21.27 7.31
CA SER A 12 -2.28 21.33 7.19
C SER A 12 -1.67 22.58 7.84
N GLY A 13 -2.49 23.49 8.35
CA GLY A 13 -2.05 24.75 8.98
C GLY A 13 -3.14 25.41 9.80
N ASP A 14 -2.80 26.50 10.44
CA ASP A 14 -3.74 27.32 11.20
C ASP A 14 -4.74 27.99 10.27
N GLY A 15 -6.01 28.04 10.68
CA GLY A 15 -7.08 28.64 9.90
C GLY A 15 -8.36 28.75 10.67
N GLU A 16 -9.34 29.48 10.11
CA GLU A 16 -10.66 29.67 10.68
C GLU A 16 -11.67 28.78 9.95
N ILE A 17 -12.49 28.05 10.70
CA ILE A 17 -13.59 27.24 10.16
C ILE A 17 -14.88 28.06 10.24
N ILE A 18 -15.40 28.49 9.09
CA ILE A 18 -16.68 29.20 9.01
C ILE A 18 -17.77 28.21 8.59
N ILE A 19 -18.68 27.92 9.50
CA ILE A 19 -19.89 27.15 9.22
C ILE A 19 -21.01 28.12 8.87
N SER A 20 -21.37 28.16 7.58
CA SER A 20 -22.48 29.05 7.13
C SER A 20 -23.70 28.20 6.77
N ASN A 21 -24.88 28.77 7.00
CA ASN A 21 -26.16 28.13 6.70
C ASN A 21 -26.59 28.31 5.22
N SER A 22 -25.62 28.41 4.31
CA SER A 22 -25.93 28.57 2.89
C SER A 22 -26.25 27.21 2.30
N THR A 23 -27.40 27.09 1.64
CA THR A 23 -27.87 25.97 0.84
C THR A 23 -27.02 25.79 -0.44
N ARG A 24 -25.71 25.66 -0.34
CA ARG A 24 -24.92 25.13 -1.45
C ARG A 24 -25.05 23.62 -1.41
N SER A 25 -25.62 23.04 -2.46
CA SER A 25 -25.57 21.61 -2.67
C SER A 25 -24.09 21.21 -2.65
N SER A 26 -23.67 20.57 -1.57
CA SER A 26 -22.34 19.97 -1.49
C SER A 26 -22.31 18.86 -2.52
N ARG A 27 -21.53 19.04 -3.58
CA ARG A 27 -21.17 17.93 -4.46
C ARG A 27 -20.46 16.93 -3.58
N LYS A 28 -21.02 15.77 -3.37
CA LYS A 28 -20.32 14.67 -2.71
C LYS A 28 -19.13 14.34 -3.61
N ILE A 29 -17.95 14.79 -3.22
CA ILE A 29 -16.73 14.40 -3.91
C ILE A 29 -16.48 12.98 -3.46
N GLU A 30 -16.75 12.03 -4.33
CA GLU A 30 -16.41 10.64 -4.12
C GLU A 30 -14.90 10.53 -4.32
N PHE A 31 -14.22 10.08 -3.27
CA PHE A 31 -12.79 9.86 -3.32
C PHE A 31 -12.49 8.75 -4.34
N GLN A 32 -11.69 9.08 -5.34
CA GLN A 32 -11.20 8.14 -6.34
C GLN A 32 -9.67 8.18 -6.33
N PRO A 33 -9.02 7.08 -5.94
CA PRO A 33 -7.57 7.00 -6.03
C PRO A 33 -7.11 7.05 -7.50
N PRO A 34 -5.90 7.58 -7.76
CA PRO A 34 -5.30 7.53 -9.09
C PRO A 34 -5.21 6.09 -9.63
N GLU A 35 -5.47 5.92 -10.93
CA GLU A 35 -5.52 4.59 -11.57
C GLU A 35 -4.20 3.80 -11.49
N HIS A 36 -3.06 4.50 -11.40
CA HIS A 36 -1.73 3.91 -11.31
C HIS A 36 -1.34 3.44 -9.90
N MET A 37 -2.15 3.72 -8.90
CA MET A 37 -1.86 3.40 -7.51
C MET A 37 -2.17 1.94 -7.21
N HIS A 38 -1.28 1.28 -6.46
CA HIS A 38 -1.54 -0.06 -5.95
C HIS A 38 -2.57 -0.01 -4.83
N THR A 39 -3.37 -1.04 -4.74
CA THR A 39 -4.40 -1.15 -3.70
C THR A 39 -4.30 -2.49 -3.00
N ILE A 40 -4.38 -2.46 -1.68
CA ILE A 40 -4.62 -3.65 -0.85
C ILE A 40 -5.91 -3.44 -0.07
N THR A 41 -6.80 -4.41 -0.12
CA THR A 41 -8.08 -4.39 0.60
C THR A 41 -8.08 -5.50 1.63
N LEU A 42 -8.13 -5.13 2.89
CA LEU A 42 -8.25 -6.05 4.01
C LEU A 42 -9.70 -6.01 4.51
N ASN A 43 -10.41 -7.13 4.39
CA ASN A 43 -11.86 -7.21 4.54
C ASN A 43 -12.55 -6.19 3.61
N ASN A 44 -13.05 -5.08 4.16
CA ASN A 44 -13.74 -4.02 3.41
C ASN A 44 -12.97 -2.69 3.42
N THR A 45 -11.75 -2.67 3.95
CA THR A 45 -10.94 -1.46 4.05
C THR A 45 -9.86 -1.46 2.98
N SER A 46 -9.90 -0.49 2.08
CA SER A 46 -8.88 -0.31 1.05
C SER A 46 -7.79 0.65 1.52
N LEU A 47 -6.55 0.25 1.32
CA LEU A 47 -5.34 1.04 1.54
C LEU A 47 -4.59 1.18 0.22
N TYR A 48 -3.90 2.30 0.02
CA TYR A 48 -3.27 2.70 -1.22
C TYR A 48 -1.77 2.87 -1.03
N PHE A 49 -0.96 2.44 -1.99
CA PHE A 49 0.49 2.45 -1.84
C PHE A 49 1.23 2.46 -3.18
N GLY A 50 2.55 2.65 -3.12
CA GLY A 50 3.48 2.47 -4.22
C GLY A 50 3.64 3.66 -5.16
N SER A 51 2.92 4.75 -4.95
CA SER A 51 3.03 5.95 -5.78
C SER A 51 2.97 7.21 -4.92
N ASP A 52 3.70 8.22 -5.35
CA ASP A 52 3.62 9.54 -4.77
C ASP A 52 2.31 10.24 -5.13
N VAL A 53 1.80 11.03 -4.22
CA VAL A 53 0.59 11.84 -4.39
C VAL A 53 0.98 13.31 -4.21
N PRO A 54 0.43 14.23 -5.02
CA PRO A 54 0.63 15.66 -4.80
C PRO A 54 0.34 16.05 -3.35
N GLY A 55 1.17 16.91 -2.76
CA GLY A 55 1.09 17.25 -1.34
C GLY A 55 -0.29 17.78 -0.91
N GLU A 56 -1.01 18.46 -1.81
CA GLU A 56 -2.37 18.95 -1.58
C GLU A 56 -3.40 17.82 -1.45
N ASP A 57 -3.15 16.66 -2.08
CA ASP A 57 -4.06 15.51 -2.07
C ASP A 57 -3.78 14.54 -0.91
N VAL A 58 -2.60 14.59 -0.28
CA VAL A 58 -2.21 13.69 0.82
C VAL A 58 -3.23 13.70 1.97
N LEU A 59 -3.78 14.87 2.29
CA LEU A 59 -4.78 15.00 3.34
C LEU A 59 -6.08 14.23 3.07
N SER A 60 -6.39 13.96 1.81
CA SER A 60 -7.57 13.17 1.43
C SER A 60 -7.48 11.72 1.87
N TYR A 61 -6.28 11.23 2.15
CA TYR A 61 -6.03 9.88 2.65
C TYR A 61 -5.95 9.81 4.17
N SER A 62 -5.95 10.95 4.85
CA SER A 62 -5.86 11.00 6.31
C SER A 62 -7.09 10.39 6.98
N LEU A 63 -6.86 9.66 8.06
CA LEU A 63 -7.89 9.03 8.85
C LEU A 63 -8.15 9.81 10.15
N PRO A 64 -9.35 9.69 10.72
CA PRO A 64 -9.64 10.20 12.05
C PRO A 64 -8.79 9.50 13.10
N PRO A 65 -8.73 10.01 14.35
CA PRO A 65 -8.10 9.31 15.46
C PRO A 65 -8.58 7.87 15.57
N LYS A 66 -7.70 7.01 16.11
CA LYS A 66 -8.00 5.59 16.30
C LYS A 66 -9.31 5.42 17.08
N PRO A 67 -10.19 4.51 16.64
CA PRO A 67 -11.47 4.28 17.32
C PRO A 67 -11.25 3.64 18.69
N PRO A 68 -12.28 3.68 19.56
CA PRO A 68 -12.23 2.95 20.82
C PRO A 68 -12.12 1.43 20.59
N THR A 69 -11.67 0.70 21.60
CA THR A 69 -11.26 -0.70 21.56
C THR A 69 -12.29 -1.74 21.08
N SER A 70 -13.50 -1.34 20.70
CA SER A 70 -14.55 -2.24 20.20
C SER A 70 -14.79 -2.18 18.69
N ALA A 71 -14.21 -1.19 18.01
CA ALA A 71 -14.41 -1.03 16.55
C ALA A 71 -13.20 -1.56 15.77
N ILE A 72 -13.48 -2.32 14.72
CA ILE A 72 -12.43 -2.77 13.79
C ILE A 72 -11.90 -1.55 13.04
N ASP A 73 -10.60 -1.42 13.00
CA ASP A 73 -9.92 -0.38 12.23
C ASP A 73 -8.68 -0.95 11.56
N ILE A 74 -8.46 -0.56 10.32
CA ILE A 74 -7.32 -1.00 9.50
C ILE A 74 -6.76 0.25 8.81
N ARG A 75 -5.49 0.55 9.08
CA ARG A 75 -4.81 1.75 8.59
C ARG A 75 -3.31 1.56 8.47
N PHE A 76 -2.62 2.44 7.78
CA PHE A 76 -1.18 2.56 7.95
C PHE A 76 -0.85 3.25 9.28
N ALA A 77 0.34 2.98 9.83
CA ALA A 77 0.76 3.44 11.16
C ALA A 77 0.71 4.96 11.35
N ASP A 78 0.80 5.74 10.27
CA ASP A 78 0.75 7.21 10.28
C ASP A 78 -0.69 7.79 10.25
N ASP A 79 -1.69 7.03 10.68
CA ASP A 79 -3.10 7.42 10.65
C ASP A 79 -3.59 7.81 9.25
N THR A 80 -3.17 7.08 8.24
CA THR A 80 -3.51 7.33 6.84
C THR A 80 -3.91 6.05 6.10
N LYS A 81 -4.57 6.21 4.97
CA LYS A 81 -4.82 5.15 3.98
C LYS A 81 -3.77 5.09 2.88
N LEU A 82 -2.77 5.96 2.91
CA LEU A 82 -1.74 6.08 1.90
C LEU A 82 -0.37 5.71 2.48
N CYS A 83 0.41 4.95 1.72
CA CYS A 83 1.83 4.76 1.95
C CYS A 83 2.62 5.03 0.67
N THR A 84 3.57 5.95 0.74
CA THR A 84 4.47 6.30 -0.37
C THR A 84 5.85 5.65 -0.23
N GLU A 85 6.13 5.01 0.90
CA GLU A 85 7.41 4.40 1.20
C GLU A 85 7.51 2.97 0.64
N ALA A 86 8.75 2.47 0.54
CA ALA A 86 9.01 1.10 0.11
C ALA A 86 8.65 0.04 1.16
N GLU A 87 8.48 0.46 2.41
CA GLU A 87 8.08 -0.40 3.52
C GLU A 87 7.09 0.34 4.41
N CYS A 88 5.94 -0.26 4.67
CA CYS A 88 4.85 0.34 5.42
C CYS A 88 4.29 -0.64 6.43
N VAL A 89 3.91 -0.13 7.58
CA VAL A 89 3.24 -0.92 8.61
C VAL A 89 1.73 -0.70 8.52
N ILE A 90 0.99 -1.77 8.35
CA ILE A 90 -0.47 -1.79 8.44
C ILE A 90 -0.85 -2.21 9.85
N GLU A 91 -1.60 -1.37 10.54
CA GLU A 91 -2.18 -1.68 11.84
C GLU A 91 -3.59 -2.24 11.67
N VAL A 92 -3.86 -3.33 12.37
CA VAL A 92 -5.16 -4.00 12.38
C VAL A 92 -5.65 -4.03 13.82
N MET A 93 -6.70 -3.31 14.11
CA MET A 93 -7.23 -3.19 15.47
C MET A 93 -8.57 -3.92 15.63
N ASN A 94 -8.71 -4.59 16.77
CA ASN A 94 -9.97 -5.24 17.21
C ASN A 94 -10.55 -6.27 16.22
N ASN A 95 -9.69 -6.90 15.43
CA ASN A 95 -10.10 -7.95 14.51
C ASN A 95 -9.85 -9.32 15.15
N ASN A 96 -10.91 -10.10 15.32
CA ASN A 96 -10.87 -11.46 15.91
C ASN A 96 -11.26 -12.53 14.87
N LYS A 97 -11.27 -12.18 13.59
CA LYS A 97 -11.65 -13.07 12.49
C LYS A 97 -10.53 -13.10 11.46
N PRO A 98 -10.42 -14.17 10.68
CA PRO A 98 -9.49 -14.18 9.56
C PRO A 98 -9.64 -12.94 8.69
N LEU A 99 -8.50 -12.40 8.24
CA LEU A 99 -8.46 -11.26 7.34
C LEU A 99 -8.49 -11.77 5.90
N THR A 100 -9.53 -11.42 5.18
CA THR A 100 -9.56 -11.61 3.71
C THR A 100 -8.79 -10.48 3.06
N ILE A 101 -7.77 -10.80 2.28
CA ILE A 101 -6.91 -9.83 1.63
C ILE A 101 -7.06 -9.95 0.13
N LYS A 102 -7.38 -8.83 -0.51
CA LYS A 102 -7.39 -8.65 -1.97
C LYS A 102 -6.39 -7.57 -2.31
N PHE A 103 -5.76 -7.68 -3.46
CA PHE A 103 -4.82 -6.66 -3.90
C PHE A 103 -4.87 -6.47 -5.41
N ASP A 104 -4.56 -5.24 -5.82
CA ASP A 104 -4.42 -4.84 -7.21
C ASP A 104 -3.08 -4.14 -7.35
N ILE A 105 -2.08 -4.89 -7.81
CA ILE A 105 -0.74 -4.38 -8.07
C ILE A 105 -0.68 -3.94 -9.52
N LYS A 106 -0.43 -2.65 -9.74
CA LYS A 106 -0.19 -2.09 -11.06
C LYS A 106 1.27 -2.28 -11.43
N GLU A 107 1.55 -2.40 -12.71
CA GLU A 107 2.91 -2.57 -13.25
C GLU A 107 3.61 -3.88 -12.81
N ASN A 108 4.89 -4.01 -13.13
CA ASN A 108 5.72 -5.18 -12.84
C ASN A 108 6.40 -5.07 -11.47
N GLU A 109 5.76 -4.46 -10.50
CA GLU A 109 6.29 -4.37 -9.15
C GLU A 109 5.99 -5.64 -8.35
N VAL A 110 6.93 -5.99 -7.48
CA VAL A 110 6.76 -7.13 -6.57
C VAL A 110 6.66 -6.60 -5.16
N TRP A 111 5.55 -6.91 -4.52
CA TRP A 111 5.28 -6.55 -3.13
C TRP A 111 5.06 -7.81 -2.30
N GLU A 112 5.45 -7.75 -1.05
CA GLU A 112 5.30 -8.82 -0.08
C GLU A 112 4.60 -8.27 1.16
N LEU A 113 3.74 -9.10 1.75
CA LEU A 113 3.11 -8.84 3.03
C LEU A 113 3.70 -9.80 4.05
N THR A 114 4.11 -9.30 5.21
CA THR A 114 4.66 -10.13 6.29
C THR A 114 3.77 -10.00 7.52
N ASP A 115 3.40 -11.12 8.12
CA ASP A 115 2.64 -11.14 9.36
C ASP A 115 3.56 -11.05 10.61
N LYS A 116 2.95 -10.98 11.79
CA LYS A 116 3.67 -10.96 13.09
C LYS A 116 4.55 -12.19 13.35
N ASN A 117 4.27 -13.30 12.69
CA ASN A 117 5.01 -14.56 12.86
C ASN A 117 6.20 -14.65 11.90
N GLY A 118 6.36 -13.66 11.01
CA GLY A 118 7.38 -13.65 9.98
C GLY A 118 7.01 -14.46 8.74
N ASN A 119 5.75 -14.88 8.59
CA ASN A 119 5.29 -15.50 7.35
C ASN A 119 5.20 -14.45 6.26
N VAL A 120 5.82 -14.73 5.12
CA VAL A 120 5.87 -13.83 3.98
C VAL A 120 4.89 -14.29 2.90
N PHE A 121 4.01 -13.40 2.49
CA PHE A 121 3.00 -13.62 1.47
C PHE A 121 3.32 -12.72 0.26
N PRO A 122 3.79 -13.29 -0.86
CA PRO A 122 4.01 -12.50 -2.06
C PRO A 122 2.68 -12.05 -2.67
N LEU A 123 2.54 -10.75 -2.90
CA LEU A 123 1.36 -10.17 -3.54
C LEU A 123 1.49 -10.29 -5.07
N LYS A 124 1.34 -11.52 -5.57
CA LYS A 124 1.51 -11.82 -6.99
C LYS A 124 0.49 -12.87 -7.42
N ASN A 125 -0.32 -12.54 -8.42
CA ASN A 125 -1.22 -13.48 -9.13
C ASN A 125 -2.24 -14.26 -8.25
N VAL A 126 -2.45 -13.89 -7.00
CA VAL A 126 -3.46 -14.49 -6.14
C VAL A 126 -4.64 -13.54 -6.04
N LEU A 127 -5.84 -14.02 -6.34
CA LEU A 127 -7.04 -13.19 -6.30
C LEU A 127 -7.45 -12.82 -4.88
N ASP A 128 -7.41 -13.78 -3.97
CA ASP A 128 -7.79 -13.60 -2.57
C ASP A 128 -6.92 -14.49 -1.68
N MET A 129 -6.48 -14.00 -0.53
CA MET A 129 -5.82 -14.78 0.50
C MET A 129 -6.46 -14.52 1.87
N GLU A 130 -6.34 -15.48 2.76
CA GLU A 130 -6.76 -15.33 4.14
C GLU A 130 -5.53 -15.43 5.06
N ILE A 131 -5.46 -14.49 6.00
CA ILE A 131 -4.44 -14.48 7.06
C ILE A 131 -5.15 -14.56 8.41
N ASP A 132 -4.48 -15.16 9.37
CA ASP A 132 -5.00 -15.31 10.72
C ASP A 132 -5.36 -13.96 11.35
N GLY A 133 -6.53 -13.88 11.95
CA GLY A 133 -7.11 -12.64 12.45
C GLY A 133 -6.40 -12.02 13.67
N ASP A 134 -5.52 -12.77 14.30
CA ASP A 134 -4.74 -12.30 15.46
C ASP A 134 -3.57 -11.39 15.10
N SER A 135 -3.40 -11.06 13.82
CA SER A 135 -2.33 -10.18 13.37
C SER A 135 -2.72 -8.73 13.62
N GLU A 136 -2.15 -8.14 14.67
CA GLU A 136 -2.32 -6.72 15.00
C GLU A 136 -1.53 -5.80 14.06
N GLN A 137 -0.49 -6.33 13.42
CA GLN A 137 0.37 -5.60 12.48
C GLN A 137 0.76 -6.49 11.31
N LEU A 138 0.78 -5.90 10.14
CA LEU A 138 1.30 -6.48 8.91
C LEU A 138 2.31 -5.51 8.31
N ILE A 139 3.41 -6.03 7.76
CA ILE A 139 4.42 -5.23 7.10
C ILE A 139 4.27 -5.42 5.60
N LEU A 140 3.96 -4.35 4.89
CA LEU A 140 3.90 -4.31 3.44
C LEU A 140 5.23 -3.77 2.91
N LYS A 141 5.93 -4.54 2.08
CA LYS A 141 7.26 -4.21 1.59
C LYS A 141 7.39 -4.39 0.10
N ARG A 142 7.96 -3.37 -0.57
CA ARG A 142 8.38 -3.49 -1.96
C ARG A 142 9.67 -4.30 -2.02
N LYS A 143 9.62 -5.41 -2.73
CA LYS A 143 10.83 -6.15 -3.06
C LYS A 143 11.55 -5.40 -4.16
N SER A 144 12.77 -4.98 -3.91
CA SER A 144 13.62 -4.52 -5.00
C SER A 144 13.63 -5.63 -6.03
N SER A 145 13.17 -5.33 -7.24
CA SER A 145 13.37 -6.25 -8.36
C SER A 145 14.87 -6.42 -8.49
N SER A 146 15.42 -7.47 -7.84
CA SER A 146 16.67 -7.99 -8.33
C SER A 146 16.39 -8.21 -9.81
N HIS A 147 17.17 -7.63 -10.68
CA HIS A 147 17.07 -7.83 -12.10
C HIS A 147 17.25 -9.33 -12.37
N PHE A 148 16.15 -10.07 -12.23
CA PHE A 148 16.12 -11.40 -12.81
C PHE A 148 15.99 -11.17 -14.30
N PRO A 149 16.94 -11.64 -15.08
CA PRO A 149 16.89 -11.50 -16.51
C PRO A 149 15.58 -12.13 -17.03
N PHE A 150 14.86 -11.41 -17.87
CA PHE A 150 13.63 -11.93 -18.48
C PHE A 150 13.91 -12.88 -19.64
N GLU A 151 15.13 -12.89 -20.13
CA GLU A 151 15.57 -13.69 -21.29
C GLU A 151 16.90 -14.37 -20.99
N PHE A 152 17.08 -15.56 -21.59
CA PHE A 152 18.38 -16.22 -21.60
C PHE A 152 19.38 -15.35 -22.37
N ALA A 153 20.39 -14.89 -21.73
CA ALA A 153 21.46 -14.13 -22.37
C ALA A 153 22.83 -14.72 -22.07
N LEU A 154 23.65 -14.81 -23.08
CA LEU A 154 25.07 -15.13 -22.96
C LEU A 154 25.86 -13.88 -23.33
N LEU A 155 26.49 -13.28 -22.32
CA LEU A 155 27.33 -12.09 -22.51
C LEU A 155 28.67 -12.46 -23.12
N PRO A 156 29.32 -11.52 -23.86
CA PRO A 156 30.64 -11.76 -24.42
C PRO A 156 31.66 -12.16 -23.36
N ALA A 157 32.48 -13.14 -23.71
CA ALA A 157 33.58 -13.56 -22.85
C ALA A 157 34.57 -12.42 -22.63
N TYR A 158 35.00 -12.20 -21.38
CA TYR A 158 36.00 -11.18 -21.06
C TYR A 158 37.08 -11.76 -20.11
N PRO A 159 38.37 -11.48 -20.43
CA PRO A 159 38.89 -10.88 -21.61
C PRO A 159 38.77 -11.75 -22.86
N ASN A 160 38.67 -11.11 -24.02
CA ASN A 160 38.74 -11.80 -25.33
C ASN A 160 39.65 -10.99 -26.30
N PRO A 161 40.81 -11.53 -26.72
CA PRO A 161 41.30 -12.91 -26.48
C PRO A 161 41.68 -13.17 -25.03
N PHE A 162 41.50 -14.40 -24.60
CA PHE A 162 41.79 -14.85 -23.23
C PHE A 162 43.28 -15.23 -23.04
N ASN A 163 43.77 -15.01 -21.80
CA ASN A 163 45.12 -15.44 -21.42
C ASN A 163 45.26 -15.51 -19.90
N PRO A 164 45.35 -16.63 -19.28
CA PRO A 164 44.90 -17.99 -19.66
C PRO A 164 43.45 -18.27 -19.29
N ILE A 165 42.74 -17.29 -18.67
CA ILE A 165 41.40 -17.44 -18.13
C ILE A 165 40.50 -16.37 -18.71
N THR A 166 39.27 -16.75 -19.02
CA THR A 166 38.18 -15.81 -19.37
C THR A 166 36.96 -16.08 -18.52
N SER A 167 36.14 -15.08 -18.30
CA SER A 167 34.86 -15.17 -17.61
C SER A 167 33.71 -15.13 -18.61
N LEU A 168 32.79 -16.08 -18.46
CA LEU A 168 31.50 -16.06 -19.16
C LEU A 168 30.43 -15.65 -18.17
N ARG A 169 29.62 -14.67 -18.53
CA ARG A 169 28.43 -14.30 -17.80
C ARG A 169 27.21 -14.73 -18.58
N TYR A 170 26.27 -15.31 -17.89
CA TYR A 170 25.00 -15.71 -18.46
C TYR A 170 23.86 -15.34 -17.52
N ASP A 171 22.76 -15.02 -18.11
CA ASP A 171 21.52 -14.67 -17.41
C ASP A 171 20.53 -15.80 -17.61
N LEU A 172 19.96 -16.30 -16.50
CA LEU A 172 18.96 -17.35 -16.49
C LEU A 172 17.66 -16.78 -15.90
N PRO A 173 16.57 -16.73 -16.67
CA PRO A 173 15.25 -16.46 -16.12
C PRO A 173 14.79 -17.66 -15.28
N GLU A 174 14.05 -17.40 -14.19
CA GLU A 174 13.36 -18.43 -13.42
C GLU A 174 12.12 -18.96 -14.14
#